data_6cdf562a63f2f2ce9d24691dcb9722ff
#
_entry.id   6cdf562a63f2f2ce9d24691dcb9722ff
#
_cell.length_a   1.000
_cell.length_b   1.000
_cell.length_c   1.000
_cell.angle_alpha   90.00
_cell.angle_beta   90.00
_cell.angle_gamma   90.00
#
_symmetry.space_group_name_H-M   'P 1'
#
loop_
_entity.id
_entity.type
_entity.pdbx_description
1 polymer ?
#
loop_
_entity_poly.entity_id
_entity_poly.type
_entity_poly.pdbx_seq_one_letter_code
_entity_poly.pdbx_strand_id
1 'polypeptide(L)'
;CVDEEGRKINDSFEHRRSMTACRELETDFGLRNSADMEERNPKAELKKVNTSGGDIRHQISNTLKAVLGSYRFQTFGEYSAVLSTFNIEAKQVRGEFKGEPYTGIIYSATDDSGKVVSPPFKSSRFGKRFGNERLEKRMLSHTRDFKDGKWAPAIHAQVVYAMRHAHSRAELAGLLKKARIDAVFRENEQGRIYGVTFIDHNRREVF
;
A
#
# COMPACT_ATOMS: atom_id res chain seq x y z
N CYS A 1 -25.26 -25.37 17.83
CA CYS A 1 -26.72 -25.07 17.85
C CYS A 1 -27.48 -26.35 17.57
N VAL A 2 -28.67 -26.47 18.14
CA VAL A 2 -29.62 -27.58 17.90
C VAL A 2 -30.97 -26.98 17.51
N ASP A 3 -31.75 -27.73 16.71
CA ASP A 3 -33.11 -27.36 16.35
C ASP A 3 -34.10 -27.57 17.55
N GLU A 4 -35.37 -27.27 17.33
CA GLU A 4 -36.42 -27.39 18.36
C GLU A 4 -36.60 -28.84 18.81
N GLU A 5 -36.22 -29.83 17.99
CA GLU A 5 -36.25 -31.25 18.32
C GLU A 5 -34.92 -31.77 18.90
N GLY A 6 -33.98 -30.90 19.23
CA GLY A 6 -32.70 -31.24 19.85
C GLY A 6 -31.66 -31.85 18.91
N ARG A 7 -31.87 -31.82 17.58
CA ARG A 7 -30.95 -32.34 16.61
C ARG A 7 -29.88 -31.30 16.28
N LYS A 8 -28.66 -31.74 16.10
CA LYS A 8 -27.54 -30.83 15.71
C LYS A 8 -27.80 -30.19 14.33
N ILE A 9 -27.90 -28.87 14.32
CA ILE A 9 -27.98 -28.11 13.06
C ILE A 9 -26.65 -28.30 12.30
N ASN A 10 -26.73 -28.60 11.00
CA ASN A 10 -25.57 -28.69 10.16
C ASN A 10 -24.97 -27.31 9.91
N ASP A 11 -23.83 -27.04 10.53
CA ASP A 11 -23.05 -25.81 10.46
C ASP A 11 -21.96 -25.85 9.36
N SER A 12 -21.92 -26.95 8.58
CA SER A 12 -20.97 -27.07 7.48
C SER A 12 -21.19 -25.95 6.46
N PHE A 13 -20.11 -25.25 6.14
CA PHE A 13 -20.12 -24.11 5.21
C PHE A 13 -21.01 -22.93 5.62
N GLU A 14 -21.28 -22.75 6.93
CA GLU A 14 -22.12 -21.68 7.48
C GLU A 14 -21.76 -20.31 6.89
N HIS A 15 -20.49 -19.95 6.89
CA HIS A 15 -20.03 -18.68 6.31
C HIS A 15 -20.42 -18.53 4.84
N ARG A 16 -20.31 -19.59 4.04
CA ARG A 16 -20.65 -19.55 2.61
C ARG A 16 -22.16 -19.43 2.40
N ARG A 17 -22.93 -20.16 3.21
CA ARG A 17 -24.42 -20.10 3.17
C ARG A 17 -24.94 -18.74 3.60
N SER A 18 -24.39 -18.20 4.69
CA SER A 18 -24.70 -16.87 5.19
C SER A 18 -24.40 -15.79 4.16
N MET A 19 -23.23 -15.84 3.51
CA MET A 19 -22.88 -14.89 2.44
C MET A 19 -23.80 -14.99 1.22
N THR A 20 -24.28 -16.19 0.88
CA THR A 20 -25.24 -16.38 -0.23
C THR A 20 -26.58 -15.77 0.16
N ALA A 21 -27.10 -16.06 1.33
CA ALA A 21 -28.35 -15.49 1.82
C ALA A 21 -28.29 -13.95 1.91
N CYS A 22 -27.19 -13.37 2.37
CA CYS A 22 -26.99 -11.92 2.37
C CYS A 22 -27.07 -11.33 0.96
N ARG A 23 -26.46 -11.97 -0.04
CA ARG A 23 -26.50 -11.49 -1.44
C ARG A 23 -27.91 -11.59 -2.05
N GLU A 24 -28.64 -12.65 -1.73
CA GLU A 24 -30.02 -12.81 -2.14
C GLU A 24 -30.88 -11.70 -1.55
N LEU A 25 -30.78 -11.44 -0.24
CA LEU A 25 -31.47 -10.34 0.42
C LEU A 25 -31.08 -8.96 -0.12
N GLU A 26 -29.77 -8.72 -0.38
CA GLU A 26 -29.33 -7.48 -1.01
C GLU A 26 -29.97 -7.27 -2.38
N THR A 27 -30.15 -8.34 -3.15
CA THR A 27 -30.81 -8.29 -4.47
C THR A 27 -32.31 -8.08 -4.36
N ASP A 28 -32.99 -8.84 -3.50
CA ASP A 28 -34.46 -8.82 -3.36
C ASP A 28 -34.98 -7.49 -2.80
N PHE A 29 -34.20 -6.87 -1.90
CA PHE A 29 -34.54 -5.58 -1.30
C PHE A 29 -33.88 -4.38 -1.99
N GLY A 30 -33.18 -4.58 -3.11
CA GLY A 30 -32.48 -3.51 -3.85
C GLY A 30 -31.41 -2.81 -3.02
N LEU A 31 -30.82 -3.52 -2.02
CA LEU A 31 -29.78 -2.99 -1.17
C LEU A 31 -28.45 -2.92 -1.94
N ARG A 32 -27.60 -2.01 -1.55
CA ARG A 32 -26.26 -1.92 -2.13
C ARG A 32 -25.43 -3.13 -1.72
N ASN A 33 -24.88 -3.82 -2.70
CA ASN A 33 -23.98 -4.94 -2.44
C ASN A 33 -22.75 -4.46 -1.65
N SER A 34 -22.49 -5.07 -0.52
CA SER A 34 -21.33 -4.75 0.33
C SER A 34 -20.00 -4.97 -0.38
N ALA A 35 -19.91 -5.92 -1.31
CA ALA A 35 -18.75 -6.15 -2.15
C ALA A 35 -18.45 -4.97 -3.11
N ASP A 36 -19.50 -4.31 -3.63
CA ASP A 36 -19.37 -3.14 -4.52
C ASP A 36 -18.90 -1.88 -3.75
N MET A 37 -19.13 -1.83 -2.44
CA MET A 37 -18.65 -0.72 -1.61
C MET A 37 -17.13 -0.73 -1.43
N GLU A 38 -16.46 -1.88 -1.52
CA GLU A 38 -15.00 -1.96 -1.46
C GLU A 38 -14.32 -1.42 -2.73
N GLU A 39 -14.99 -1.51 -3.89
CA GLU A 39 -14.46 -0.98 -5.16
C GLU A 39 -14.76 0.53 -5.35
N ARG A 40 -15.78 1.05 -4.66
CA ARG A 40 -16.28 2.42 -4.86
C ARG A 40 -15.82 3.44 -3.82
N ASN A 41 -14.70 3.25 -3.14
CA ASN A 41 -14.13 4.33 -2.35
C ASN A 41 -13.02 5.06 -3.14
N PRO A 42 -13.38 5.85 -4.21
CA PRO A 42 -12.42 6.58 -5.03
C PRO A 42 -11.81 7.79 -4.30
N LYS A 43 -12.19 8.02 -3.05
CA LYS A 43 -11.75 9.14 -2.20
C LYS A 43 -11.07 8.67 -0.92
N ALA A 44 -10.30 7.58 -0.97
CA ALA A 44 -9.31 7.38 0.06
C ALA A 44 -8.29 8.52 -0.11
N GLU A 45 -8.41 9.57 0.72
CA GLU A 45 -7.51 10.71 0.65
C GLU A 45 -6.11 10.25 1.03
N LEU A 46 -5.15 10.61 0.18
CA LEU A 46 -3.74 10.45 0.46
C LEU A 46 -3.36 11.44 1.58
N LYS A 47 -3.49 11.01 2.81
CA LYS A 47 -3.09 11.77 3.99
C LYS A 47 -1.96 11.07 4.71
N LYS A 48 -1.02 11.85 5.24
CA LYS A 48 -0.01 11.33 6.16
C LYS A 48 -0.69 10.76 7.39
N VAL A 49 -0.18 9.65 7.88
CA VAL A 49 -0.63 9.07 9.15
C VAL A 49 -0.24 10.01 10.28
N ASN A 50 -1.24 10.43 11.06
CA ASN A 50 -1.04 11.22 12.26
C ASN A 50 -1.03 10.28 13.48
N THR A 51 0.12 10.18 14.11
CA THR A 51 0.33 9.30 15.26
C THR A 51 -0.17 9.90 16.59
N SER A 52 -0.46 11.21 16.61
CA SER A 52 -0.96 11.91 17.79
C SER A 52 -2.48 11.82 17.97
N GLY A 53 -3.22 11.26 17.02
CA GLY A 53 -4.67 11.22 17.10
C GLY A 53 -5.31 10.13 16.24
N GLY A 54 -6.37 9.52 16.80
CA GLY A 54 -7.24 8.58 16.09
C GLY A 54 -6.72 7.14 15.97
N ASP A 55 -7.47 6.32 15.28
CA ASP A 55 -7.11 4.91 15.02
C ASP A 55 -6.01 4.84 13.94
N ILE A 56 -4.77 4.63 14.38
CA ILE A 56 -3.59 4.49 13.49
C ILE A 56 -3.82 3.37 12.46
N ARG A 57 -4.40 2.24 12.86
CA ARG A 57 -4.67 1.13 11.94
C ARG A 57 -5.63 1.54 10.83
N HIS A 58 -6.68 2.27 11.16
CA HIS A 58 -7.65 2.77 10.18
C HIS A 58 -7.01 3.78 9.23
N GLN A 59 -6.17 4.69 9.74
CA GLN A 59 -5.42 5.65 8.93
C GLN A 59 -4.49 4.93 7.95
N ILE A 60 -3.69 3.95 8.44
CA ILE A 60 -2.84 3.11 7.58
C ILE A 60 -3.69 2.42 6.51
N SER A 61 -4.83 1.79 6.88
CA SER A 61 -5.70 1.11 5.92
C SER A 61 -6.16 2.03 4.79
N ASN A 62 -6.59 3.24 5.11
CA ASN A 62 -7.06 4.22 4.14
C ASN A 62 -5.93 4.67 3.20
N THR A 63 -4.75 4.95 3.75
CA THR A 63 -3.57 5.34 2.96
C THR A 63 -3.11 4.21 2.06
N LEU A 64 -3.05 2.95 2.56
CA LEU A 64 -2.73 1.78 1.74
C LEU A 64 -3.71 1.61 0.57
N LYS A 65 -5.02 1.77 0.82
CA LYS A 65 -6.04 1.72 -0.24
C LYS A 65 -5.81 2.79 -1.29
N ALA A 66 -5.55 4.03 -0.86
CA ALA A 66 -5.31 5.16 -1.73
C ALA A 66 -4.04 4.99 -2.57
N VAL A 67 -2.95 4.54 -1.97
CA VAL A 67 -1.68 4.28 -2.68
C VAL A 67 -1.86 3.18 -3.72
N LEU A 68 -2.43 2.03 -3.34
CA LEU A 68 -2.69 0.95 -4.30
C LEU A 68 -3.66 1.37 -5.41
N GLY A 69 -4.64 2.23 -5.12
CA GLY A 69 -5.61 2.70 -6.12
C GLY A 69 -5.06 3.75 -7.08
N SER A 70 -3.92 4.37 -6.77
CA SER A 70 -3.48 5.54 -7.53
C SER A 70 -2.03 5.48 -8.02
N TYR A 71 -1.07 4.89 -7.27
CA TYR A 71 0.33 4.88 -7.66
C TYR A 71 0.71 3.67 -8.51
N ARG A 72 1.63 3.91 -9.46
CA ARG A 72 2.30 2.88 -10.25
C ARG A 72 3.72 2.70 -9.74
N PHE A 73 4.07 1.46 -9.41
CA PHE A 73 5.39 1.07 -8.89
C PHE A 73 5.72 -0.34 -9.39
N GLN A 74 6.99 -0.63 -9.59
CA GLN A 74 7.47 -1.88 -10.19
C GLN A 74 8.15 -2.79 -9.17
N THR A 75 8.59 -2.23 -8.05
CA THR A 75 9.33 -2.96 -7.00
C THR A 75 8.76 -2.69 -5.61
N PHE A 76 9.04 -3.60 -4.68
CA PHE A 76 8.68 -3.39 -3.27
C PHE A 76 9.38 -2.16 -2.68
N GLY A 77 10.63 -1.89 -3.10
CA GLY A 77 11.37 -0.69 -2.67
C GLY A 77 10.67 0.60 -3.09
N GLU A 78 10.15 0.68 -4.30
CA GLU A 78 9.35 1.82 -4.77
C GLU A 78 8.04 1.95 -4.00
N TYR A 79 7.33 0.84 -3.78
CA TYR A 79 6.11 0.83 -2.96
C TYR A 79 6.38 1.33 -1.54
N SER A 80 7.44 0.83 -0.89
CA SER A 80 7.86 1.27 0.44
C SER A 80 8.24 2.75 0.47
N ALA A 81 8.92 3.23 -0.58
CA ALA A 81 9.28 4.65 -0.71
C ALA A 81 8.04 5.56 -0.81
N VAL A 82 6.99 5.15 -1.56
CA VAL A 82 5.73 5.90 -1.56
C VAL A 82 5.12 5.95 -0.17
N LEU A 83 5.05 4.81 0.51
CA LEU A 83 4.45 4.73 1.84
C LEU A 83 5.19 5.58 2.87
N SER A 84 6.53 5.67 2.78
CA SER A 84 7.32 6.50 3.70
C SER A 84 6.97 7.99 3.60
N THR A 85 6.55 8.49 2.44
CA THR A 85 6.08 9.88 2.29
C THR A 85 4.77 10.16 3.02
N PHE A 86 4.05 9.09 3.41
CA PHE A 86 2.81 9.14 4.17
C PHE A 86 2.95 8.65 5.62
N ASN A 87 4.18 8.61 6.16
CA ASN A 87 4.47 8.16 7.52
C ASN A 87 4.10 6.68 7.75
N ILE A 88 4.33 5.84 6.77
CA ILE A 88 4.15 4.39 6.87
C ILE A 88 5.43 3.68 6.44
N GLU A 89 5.97 2.86 7.33
CA GLU A 89 7.02 1.91 7.00
C GLU A 89 6.39 0.58 6.55
N ALA A 90 6.86 0.03 5.44
CA ALA A 90 6.51 -1.31 4.98
C ALA A 90 7.78 -2.18 4.95
N LYS A 91 7.73 -3.33 5.59
CA LYS A 91 8.82 -4.31 5.62
C LYS A 91 8.35 -5.68 5.17
N GLN A 92 9.16 -6.33 4.33
CA GLN A 92 9.00 -7.76 4.05
C GLN A 92 9.63 -8.57 5.19
N VAL A 93 8.88 -9.54 5.69
CA VAL A 93 9.35 -10.50 6.70
C VAL A 93 9.29 -11.90 6.12
N ARG A 94 10.36 -12.64 6.28
CA ARG A 94 10.44 -14.03 5.88
C ARG A 94 10.27 -14.92 7.10
N GLY A 95 9.57 -16.01 6.93
CA GLY A 95 9.35 -17.00 7.98
C GLY A 95 9.05 -18.36 7.38
N GLU A 96 8.82 -19.34 8.25
CA GLU A 96 8.43 -20.69 7.90
C GLU A 96 7.14 -21.02 8.64
N PHE A 97 6.22 -21.66 7.95
CA PHE A 97 4.98 -22.15 8.54
C PHE A 97 4.73 -23.58 8.05
N LYS A 98 4.70 -24.54 8.97
CA LYS A 98 4.54 -25.99 8.68
C LYS A 98 5.58 -26.53 7.68
N GLY A 99 6.84 -26.07 7.76
CA GLY A 99 7.90 -26.47 6.85
C GLY A 99 7.93 -25.71 5.52
N GLU A 100 6.94 -24.87 5.25
CA GLU A 100 6.88 -24.08 4.02
C GLU A 100 7.34 -22.62 4.26
N PRO A 101 8.32 -22.13 3.47
CA PRO A 101 8.77 -20.75 3.59
C PRO A 101 7.70 -19.79 3.11
N TYR A 102 7.50 -18.69 3.83
CA TYR A 102 6.60 -17.63 3.40
C TYR A 102 7.26 -16.24 3.50
N THR A 103 6.80 -15.34 2.65
CA THR A 103 7.12 -13.91 2.73
C THR A 103 5.85 -13.14 3.10
N GLY A 104 5.88 -12.51 4.26
CA GLY A 104 4.81 -11.63 4.72
C GLY A 104 5.20 -10.15 4.58
N ILE A 105 4.23 -9.26 4.78
CA ILE A 105 4.47 -7.83 4.88
C ILE A 105 3.90 -7.33 6.19
N ILE A 106 4.65 -6.47 6.85
CA ILE A 106 4.22 -5.72 8.02
C ILE A 106 4.26 -4.23 7.72
N TYR A 107 3.32 -3.49 8.31
CA TYR A 107 3.19 -2.05 8.18
C TYR A 107 3.25 -1.43 9.57
N SER A 108 4.00 -0.33 9.73
CA SER A 108 4.09 0.43 10.96
C SER A 108 3.93 1.92 10.67
N ALA A 109 3.34 2.68 11.59
CA ALA A 109 3.36 4.13 11.48
C ALA A 109 4.72 4.67 11.91
N THR A 110 5.18 5.70 11.19
CA THR A 110 6.38 6.46 11.51
C THR A 110 6.05 7.90 11.87
N ASP A 111 6.96 8.57 12.53
CA ASP A 111 6.94 10.03 12.63
C ASP A 111 7.51 10.69 11.36
N ASP A 112 7.56 12.03 11.33
CA ASP A 112 8.09 12.79 10.18
C ASP A 112 9.61 12.61 9.99
N SER A 113 10.32 12.05 10.97
CA SER A 113 11.74 11.68 10.86
C SER A 113 11.95 10.28 10.28
N GLY A 114 10.87 9.52 10.07
CA GLY A 114 10.90 8.14 9.62
C GLY A 114 11.10 7.11 10.74
N LYS A 115 11.12 7.53 12.00
CA LYS A 115 11.22 6.62 13.16
C LYS A 115 9.87 5.92 13.40
N VAL A 116 9.92 4.61 13.56
CA VAL A 116 8.73 3.80 13.87
C VAL A 116 8.18 4.15 15.25
N VAL A 117 6.89 4.48 15.30
CA VAL A 117 6.18 4.91 16.53
C VAL A 117 4.94 4.06 16.84
N SER A 118 4.63 3.07 16.02
CA SER A 118 3.53 2.13 16.28
C SER A 118 4.00 0.68 16.28
N PRO A 119 3.26 -0.23 16.93
CA PRO A 119 3.47 -1.66 16.74
C PRO A 119 3.30 -2.05 15.27
N PRO A 120 3.98 -3.11 14.80
CA PRO A 120 3.82 -3.60 13.44
C PRO A 120 2.48 -4.32 13.25
N PHE A 121 1.80 -4.02 12.17
CA PHE A 121 0.56 -4.67 11.76
C PHE A 121 0.83 -5.62 10.60
N LYS A 122 0.43 -6.89 10.73
CA LYS A 122 0.50 -7.85 9.61
C LYS A 122 -0.43 -7.39 8.47
N SER A 123 0.01 -7.55 7.23
CA SER A 123 -0.78 -7.19 6.03
C SER A 123 -2.16 -7.83 5.99
N SER A 124 -2.32 -9.04 6.57
CA SER A 124 -3.61 -9.73 6.67
C SER A 124 -4.68 -8.96 7.43
N ARG A 125 -4.28 -8.03 8.34
CA ARG A 125 -5.22 -7.16 9.06
C ARG A 125 -5.87 -6.09 8.20
N PHE A 126 -5.29 -5.82 7.03
CA PHE A 126 -5.78 -4.82 6.06
C PHE A 126 -6.48 -5.46 4.85
N GLY A 127 -6.36 -6.79 4.71
CA GLY A 127 -6.97 -7.57 3.64
C GLY A 127 -5.95 -8.20 2.69
N LYS A 128 -6.39 -9.20 1.93
CA LYS A 128 -5.53 -10.03 1.06
C LYS A 128 -4.76 -9.22 0.00
N ARG A 129 -5.31 -8.10 -0.48
CA ARG A 129 -4.69 -7.25 -1.51
C ARG A 129 -3.40 -6.56 -1.07
N PHE A 130 -3.16 -6.44 0.24
CA PHE A 130 -1.96 -5.83 0.82
C PHE A 130 -0.89 -6.85 1.19
N GLY A 131 -1.14 -8.14 0.93
CA GLY A 131 -0.20 -9.22 1.13
C GLY A 131 0.83 -9.32 -0.01
N ASN A 132 1.97 -9.98 0.26
CA ASN A 132 3.10 -10.08 -0.65
C ASN A 132 2.72 -10.60 -2.04
N GLU A 133 1.99 -11.70 -2.12
CA GLU A 133 1.59 -12.33 -3.39
C GLU A 133 0.80 -11.38 -4.30
N ARG A 134 -0.16 -10.62 -3.75
CA ARG A 134 -0.97 -9.68 -4.53
C ARG A 134 -0.18 -8.44 -4.96
N LEU A 135 0.72 -7.96 -4.11
CA LEU A 135 1.63 -6.87 -4.46
C LEU A 135 2.60 -7.29 -5.56
N GLU A 136 3.18 -8.49 -5.50
CA GLU A 136 4.04 -9.02 -6.56
C GLU A 136 3.33 -9.09 -7.91
N LYS A 137 2.11 -9.63 -7.94
CA LYS A 137 1.29 -9.66 -9.16
C LYS A 137 1.04 -8.27 -9.73
N ARG A 138 0.81 -7.28 -8.85
CA ARG A 138 0.62 -5.89 -9.25
C ARG A 138 1.90 -5.27 -9.81
N MET A 139 3.02 -5.45 -9.13
CA MET A 139 4.33 -4.97 -9.59
C MET A 139 4.69 -5.55 -10.96
N LEU A 140 4.47 -6.86 -11.16
CA LEU A 140 4.66 -7.51 -12.45
C LEU A 140 3.76 -6.92 -13.55
N SER A 141 2.51 -6.61 -13.24
CA SER A 141 1.60 -5.94 -14.18
C SER A 141 2.11 -4.56 -14.55
N HIS A 142 2.50 -3.74 -13.57
CA HIS A 142 3.04 -2.40 -13.82
C HIS A 142 4.36 -2.44 -14.61
N THR A 143 5.25 -3.41 -14.30
CA THR A 143 6.49 -3.62 -15.06
C THR A 143 6.22 -3.98 -16.52
N ARG A 144 5.19 -4.81 -16.77
CA ARG A 144 4.76 -5.16 -18.12
C ARG A 144 4.25 -3.93 -18.86
N ASP A 145 3.34 -3.18 -18.25
CA ASP A 145 2.78 -1.96 -18.82
C ASP A 145 3.86 -0.92 -19.12
N PHE A 146 4.90 -0.83 -18.27
CA PHE A 146 6.06 0.02 -18.52
C PHE A 146 6.87 -0.44 -19.76
N LYS A 147 7.15 -1.74 -19.84
CA LYS A 147 7.86 -2.34 -20.99
C LYS A 147 7.09 -2.20 -22.31
N ASP A 148 5.77 -2.27 -22.23
CA ASP A 148 4.87 -2.08 -23.37
C ASP A 148 4.71 -0.61 -23.76
N GLY A 149 5.42 0.32 -23.09
CA GLY A 149 5.36 1.75 -23.38
C GLY A 149 4.05 2.44 -23.01
N LYS A 150 3.19 1.79 -22.21
CA LYS A 150 1.92 2.36 -21.76
C LYS A 150 2.11 3.52 -20.78
N TRP A 151 3.26 3.60 -20.17
CA TRP A 151 3.70 4.73 -19.35
C TRP A 151 5.22 4.84 -19.34
N ALA A 152 5.73 6.06 -19.20
CA ALA A 152 7.16 6.35 -19.19
C ALA A 152 7.45 7.51 -18.23
N PRO A 153 8.66 7.56 -17.63
CA PRO A 153 9.06 8.66 -16.77
C PRO A 153 9.02 9.99 -17.54
N ALA A 154 8.17 10.91 -17.11
CA ALA A 154 8.16 12.27 -17.65
C ALA A 154 8.99 13.25 -16.81
N ILE A 155 9.59 12.76 -15.71
CA ILE A 155 10.32 13.60 -14.75
C ILE A 155 11.80 13.78 -15.07
N HIS A 156 12.30 13.15 -16.15
CA HIS A 156 13.73 13.16 -16.48
C HIS A 156 14.30 14.58 -16.57
N ALA A 157 13.61 15.49 -17.29
CA ALA A 157 14.08 16.87 -17.42
C ALA A 157 14.16 17.61 -16.07
N GLN A 158 13.15 17.43 -15.20
CA GLN A 158 13.11 18.03 -13.87
C GLN A 158 14.22 17.49 -12.97
N VAL A 159 14.43 16.17 -13.00
CA VAL A 159 15.50 15.52 -12.22
C VAL A 159 16.88 15.98 -12.69
N VAL A 160 17.14 15.98 -14.00
CA VAL A 160 18.42 16.47 -14.57
C VAL A 160 18.64 17.93 -14.23
N TYR A 161 17.63 18.78 -14.37
CA TYR A 161 17.70 20.18 -13.97
C TYR A 161 18.08 20.33 -12.49
N ALA A 162 17.35 19.63 -11.61
CA ALA A 162 17.60 19.69 -10.17
C ALA A 162 18.99 19.18 -9.80
N MET A 163 19.46 18.10 -10.43
CA MET A 163 20.81 17.55 -10.20
C MET A 163 21.92 18.50 -10.65
N ARG A 164 21.70 19.28 -11.69
CA ARG A 164 22.70 20.27 -12.18
C ARG A 164 22.80 21.51 -11.30
N HIS A 165 21.74 21.86 -10.58
CA HIS A 165 21.67 23.11 -9.84
C HIS A 165 21.70 22.91 -8.32
N ALA A 166 21.62 21.68 -7.84
CA ALA A 166 21.70 21.38 -6.42
C ALA A 166 23.15 21.12 -6.02
N HIS A 167 23.60 21.76 -4.94
CA HIS A 167 24.90 21.56 -4.34
C HIS A 167 24.82 20.70 -3.07
N SER A 168 23.61 20.36 -2.63
CA SER A 168 23.36 19.52 -1.48
C SER A 168 22.11 18.65 -1.69
N ARG A 169 22.01 17.58 -0.89
CA ARG A 169 20.82 16.71 -0.85
C ARG A 169 19.53 17.47 -0.51
N ALA A 170 19.63 18.42 0.43
CA ALA A 170 18.51 19.23 0.83
C ALA A 170 18.02 20.16 -0.31
N GLU A 171 18.96 20.76 -1.05
CA GLU A 171 18.66 21.58 -2.22
C GLU A 171 18.03 20.74 -3.35
N LEU A 172 18.58 19.55 -3.61
CA LEU A 172 18.00 18.63 -4.61
C LEU A 172 16.55 18.29 -4.25
N ALA A 173 16.31 17.88 -3.02
CA ALA A 173 14.96 17.57 -2.54
C ALA A 173 14.04 18.81 -2.62
N GLY A 174 14.53 20.00 -2.27
CA GLY A 174 13.78 21.24 -2.34
C GLY A 174 13.41 21.65 -3.76
N LEU A 175 14.32 21.51 -4.73
CA LEU A 175 14.06 21.79 -6.15
C LEU A 175 13.01 20.83 -6.72
N LEU A 176 13.15 19.53 -6.44
CA LEU A 176 12.21 18.52 -6.90
C LEU A 176 10.82 18.69 -6.28
N LYS A 177 10.76 19.08 -5.02
CA LYS A 177 9.49 19.30 -4.30
C LYS A 177 8.65 20.42 -4.91
N LYS A 178 9.28 21.45 -5.49
CA LYS A 178 8.57 22.51 -6.24
C LYS A 178 7.81 21.94 -7.46
N ALA A 179 8.33 20.87 -8.05
CA ALA A 179 7.68 20.13 -9.14
C ALA A 179 6.75 19.02 -8.64
N ARG A 180 6.50 18.92 -7.32
CA ARG A 180 5.74 17.84 -6.66
C ARG A 180 6.37 16.45 -6.89
N ILE A 181 7.69 16.41 -6.91
CA ILE A 181 8.47 15.19 -6.98
C ILE A 181 9.20 15.03 -5.64
N ASP A 182 9.02 13.89 -4.99
CA ASP A 182 9.80 13.54 -3.81
C ASP A 182 10.97 12.63 -4.21
N ALA A 183 12.13 12.86 -3.58
CA ALA A 183 13.31 12.02 -3.71
C ALA A 183 13.55 11.28 -2.39
N VAL A 184 13.39 9.97 -2.41
CA VAL A 184 13.64 9.10 -1.25
C VAL A 184 15.00 8.44 -1.43
N PHE A 185 15.95 8.80 -0.56
CA PHE A 185 17.29 8.25 -0.58
C PHE A 185 17.34 6.96 0.25
N ARG A 186 17.96 5.93 -0.32
CA ARG A 186 18.20 4.67 0.38
C ARG A 186 19.65 4.62 0.83
N GLU A 187 19.83 4.45 2.11
CA GLU A 187 21.13 4.40 2.76
C GLU A 187 21.37 3.03 3.40
N ASN A 188 22.62 2.59 3.39
CA ASN A 188 23.03 1.43 4.18
C ASN A 188 23.32 1.84 5.64
N GLU A 189 23.63 0.86 6.49
CA GLU A 189 23.96 1.08 7.91
C GLU A 189 25.17 2.01 8.13
N GLN A 190 26.00 2.18 7.10
CA GLN A 190 27.18 3.06 7.12
C GLN A 190 26.86 4.48 6.61
N GLY A 191 25.60 4.80 6.32
CA GLY A 191 25.17 6.10 5.80
C GLY A 191 25.48 6.33 4.31
N ARG A 192 25.96 5.30 3.59
CA ARG A 192 26.22 5.41 2.15
C ARG A 192 24.90 5.29 1.37
N ILE A 193 24.61 6.28 0.51
CA ILE A 193 23.50 6.22 -0.42
C ILE A 193 23.81 5.18 -1.50
N TYR A 194 22.94 4.18 -1.66
CA TYR A 194 23.06 3.17 -2.71
C TYR A 194 21.91 3.24 -3.73
N GLY A 195 20.95 4.12 -3.52
CA GLY A 195 19.86 4.34 -4.48
C GLY A 195 19.00 5.53 -4.12
N VAL A 196 18.34 6.06 -5.12
CA VAL A 196 17.33 7.14 -4.98
C VAL A 196 16.07 6.68 -5.70
N THR A 197 14.94 6.89 -5.06
CA THR A 197 13.61 6.65 -5.65
C THR A 197 12.92 8.00 -5.83
N PHE A 198 12.52 8.30 -7.06
CA PHE A 198 11.75 9.51 -7.37
C PHE A 198 10.27 9.17 -7.42
N ILE A 199 9.45 10.00 -6.77
CA ILE A 199 8.00 9.83 -6.69
C ILE A 199 7.34 11.06 -7.31
N ASP A 200 6.73 10.89 -8.47
CA ASP A 200 5.94 11.93 -9.12
C ASP A 200 4.49 11.90 -8.59
N HIS A 201 4.16 12.86 -7.75
CA HIS A 201 2.82 12.98 -7.18
C HIS A 201 1.77 13.51 -8.16
N ASN A 202 2.18 14.12 -9.28
CA ASN A 202 1.24 14.60 -10.29
C ASN A 202 0.72 13.45 -11.14
N ARG A 203 1.63 12.57 -11.60
CA ARG A 203 1.30 11.39 -12.39
C ARG A 203 1.07 10.15 -11.54
N ARG A 204 1.50 10.20 -10.26
CA ARG A 204 1.45 9.08 -9.32
C ARG A 204 2.26 7.88 -9.82
N GLU A 205 3.45 8.17 -10.26
CA GLU A 205 4.42 7.22 -10.82
C GLU A 205 5.71 7.25 -9.98
N VAL A 206 6.38 6.10 -9.92
CA VAL A 206 7.58 5.90 -9.09
C VAL A 206 8.69 5.29 -9.93
N PHE A 207 9.93 5.76 -9.73
CA PHE A 207 11.09 5.38 -10.51
C PHE A 207 12.34 5.22 -9.66
#